data_e6d445abdb23a769c9d53ee8e98e8e6e
#
_entry.id   e6d445abdb23a769c9d53ee8e98e8e6e
#
_cell.length_a   1.000
_cell.length_b   1.000
_cell.length_c   1.000
_cell.angle_alpha   90.00
_cell.angle_beta   90.00
_cell.angle_gamma   90.00
#
_symmetry.space_group_name_H-M   'P 1'
#
loop_
_entity.id
_entity.type
_entity.pdbx_description
1 polymer ?
#
loop_
_entity_poly.entity_id
_entity_poly.type
_entity_poly.pdbx_seq_one_letter_code
_entity_poly.pdbx_strand_id
1 'polypeptide(L)'
;MIRKANCKINIGLDVLCRREDGYHELATVMIPVYGLYDVVEVEHAAQTSFRSSGLTVDCSDADNLCMKAVRLMQACYGAGDVSVALDKRIPFGAGLGGG
;
A
#
# COMPACT_ATOMS: atom_id res chain seq x y z
N MET A 1 -14.70 0.04 -8.32
CA MET A 1 -13.72 1.14 -8.43
C MET A 1 -12.33 0.56 -8.61
N ILE A 2 -11.64 1.01 -9.63
CA ILE A 2 -10.27 0.57 -9.93
C ILE A 2 -9.35 1.78 -9.84
N ARG A 3 -8.21 1.62 -9.14
CA ARG A 3 -7.19 2.67 -9.02
C ARG A 3 -5.80 2.12 -9.27
N LYS A 4 -4.97 2.92 -9.90
CA LYS A 4 -3.55 2.65 -10.08
C LYS A 4 -2.78 3.34 -8.96
N ALA A 5 -2.04 2.56 -8.19
CA ALA A 5 -1.18 3.07 -7.13
C ALA A 5 0.26 3.09 -7.67
N ASN A 6 0.72 4.25 -8.10
CA ASN A 6 2.04 4.42 -8.71
C ASN A 6 3.17 4.25 -7.69
N CYS A 7 4.36 3.96 -8.18
CA CYS A 7 5.55 3.95 -7.37
C CYS A 7 6.21 5.34 -7.30
N LYS A 8 7.25 5.44 -6.49
CA LYS A 8 8.07 6.64 -6.37
C LYS A 8 9.54 6.27 -6.33
N ILE A 9 10.41 7.22 -6.63
CA ILE A 9 11.85 7.14 -6.39
C ILE A 9 12.28 8.27 -5.47
N ASN A 10 13.35 8.03 -4.73
CA ASN A 10 14.01 9.07 -3.94
C ASN A 10 15.25 9.56 -4.67
N ILE A 11 15.39 10.88 -4.76
CA ILE A 11 16.62 11.51 -5.25
C ILE A 11 17.36 12.09 -4.05
N GLY A 12 18.53 11.51 -3.73
CA GLY A 12 19.29 11.90 -2.55
C GLY A 12 18.50 11.61 -1.28
N LEU A 13 18.80 10.51 -0.62
CA LEU A 13 18.19 10.14 0.65
C LEU A 13 19.22 10.24 1.76
N ASP A 14 19.03 11.23 2.65
CA ASP A 14 19.85 11.38 3.84
C ASP A 14 19.05 10.97 5.08
N VAL A 15 19.59 10.03 5.85
CA VAL A 15 19.05 9.65 7.15
C VAL A 15 19.71 10.55 8.18
N LEU A 16 18.94 11.48 8.76
CA LEU A 16 19.48 12.51 9.65
C LEU A 16 19.67 12.00 11.08
N CYS A 17 18.64 11.34 11.64
CA CYS A 17 18.71 10.80 12.99
C CYS A 17 17.60 9.77 13.18
N ARG A 18 17.76 8.93 14.22
CA ARG A 18 16.70 8.00 14.63
C ARG A 18 15.71 8.71 15.56
N ARG A 19 14.42 8.61 15.27
CA ARG A 19 13.36 9.19 16.07
C ARG A 19 13.01 8.28 17.27
N GLU A 20 12.39 8.85 18.29
CA GLU A 20 11.94 8.10 19.47
C GLU A 20 10.90 7.02 19.14
N ASP A 21 10.09 7.21 18.10
CA ASP A 21 9.11 6.24 17.64
C ASP A 21 9.70 5.06 16.83
N GLY A 22 11.04 5.00 16.70
CA GLY A 22 11.74 3.95 15.96
C GLY A 22 11.97 4.26 14.49
N TYR A 23 11.34 5.32 13.95
CA TYR A 23 11.60 5.80 12.60
C TYR A 23 12.79 6.76 12.57
N HIS A 24 13.22 7.11 11.36
CA HIS A 24 14.34 8.02 11.17
C HIS A 24 13.86 9.34 10.57
N GLU A 25 14.51 10.44 10.94
CA GLU A 25 14.38 11.69 10.21
C GLU A 25 15.08 11.56 8.86
N LEU A 26 14.39 11.95 7.79
CA LEU A 26 14.89 11.83 6.43
C LEU A 26 14.91 13.19 5.75
N ALA A 27 15.93 13.41 4.91
CA ALA A 27 15.95 14.49 3.93
C ALA A 27 16.03 13.88 2.53
N THR A 28 14.99 14.08 1.72
CA THR A 28 14.91 13.48 0.39
C THR A 28 13.97 14.27 -0.51
N VAL A 29 14.13 14.08 -1.81
CA VAL A 29 13.17 14.51 -2.81
C VAL A 29 12.52 13.27 -3.39
N MET A 30 11.18 13.16 -3.30
CA MET A 30 10.41 12.07 -3.88
C MET A 30 9.84 12.47 -5.22
N ILE A 31 9.99 11.61 -6.21
CA ILE A 31 9.42 11.79 -7.54
C ILE A 31 8.49 10.63 -7.84
N PRO A 32 7.20 10.89 -8.17
CA PRO A 32 6.28 9.83 -8.57
C PRO A 32 6.68 9.25 -9.93
N VAL A 33 6.53 7.93 -10.06
CA VAL A 33 6.77 7.21 -11.32
C VAL A 33 5.47 6.53 -11.70
N TYR A 34 4.87 6.92 -12.81
CA TYR A 34 3.54 6.44 -13.21
C TYR A 34 3.59 5.23 -14.14
N GLY A 35 4.74 4.89 -14.70
CA GLY A 35 4.92 3.74 -15.59
C GLY A 35 4.94 2.39 -14.88
N LEU A 36 5.12 2.39 -13.56
CA LEU A 36 5.07 1.19 -12.72
C LEU A 36 4.07 1.42 -11.58
N TYR A 37 3.07 0.57 -11.48
CA TYR A 37 1.98 0.75 -10.53
C TYR A 37 1.35 -0.59 -10.12
N ASP A 38 0.81 -0.63 -8.91
CA ASP A 38 -0.12 -1.65 -8.49
C ASP A 38 -1.53 -1.27 -8.93
N VAL A 39 -2.39 -2.26 -9.14
CA VAL A 39 -3.81 -2.02 -9.43
C VAL A 39 -4.63 -2.51 -8.24
N VAL A 40 -5.45 -1.63 -7.69
CA VAL A 40 -6.36 -1.95 -6.60
C VAL A 40 -7.78 -1.81 -7.10
N GLU A 41 -8.57 -2.87 -6.97
CA GLU A 41 -9.98 -2.90 -7.31
C GLU A 41 -10.80 -3.13 -6.04
N VAL A 42 -11.75 -2.24 -5.78
CA VAL A 42 -12.63 -2.32 -4.62
C VAL A 42 -14.08 -2.26 -5.09
N GLU A 43 -14.88 -3.22 -4.67
CA GLU A 43 -16.30 -3.30 -4.99
C GLU A 43 -17.13 -3.64 -3.76
N HIS A 44 -18.39 -3.22 -3.74
CA HIS A 44 -19.32 -3.65 -2.72
C HIS A 44 -19.52 -5.15 -2.78
N ALA A 45 -19.60 -5.79 -1.62
CA ALA A 45 -19.76 -7.23 -1.51
C ALA A 45 -20.64 -7.59 -0.31
N ALA A 46 -21.11 -8.82 -0.28
CA ALA A 46 -21.88 -9.35 0.86
C ALA A 46 -20.97 -9.61 2.07
N GLN A 47 -19.71 -9.93 1.82
CA GLN A 47 -18.69 -10.14 2.84
C GLN A 47 -17.38 -9.50 2.39
N THR A 48 -16.64 -8.96 3.35
CA THR A 48 -15.30 -8.43 3.10
C THR A 48 -14.36 -9.57 2.74
N SER A 49 -13.66 -9.42 1.62
CA SER A 49 -12.68 -10.40 1.14
C SER A 49 -11.49 -9.70 0.50
N PHE A 50 -10.40 -10.41 0.43
CA PHE A 50 -9.17 -9.93 -0.20
C PHE A 50 -8.57 -11.03 -1.07
N ARG A 51 -8.12 -10.64 -2.25
CA ARG A 51 -7.30 -11.52 -3.11
C ARG A 51 -6.17 -10.71 -3.71
N SER A 52 -5.04 -11.35 -3.89
CA SER A 52 -3.89 -10.74 -4.55
C SER A 52 -3.44 -11.59 -5.72
N SER A 53 -2.86 -10.92 -6.72
CA SER A 53 -2.25 -11.51 -7.89
C SER A 53 -0.95 -10.75 -8.21
N GLY A 54 -0.20 -11.22 -9.18
CA GLY A 54 1.07 -10.62 -9.54
C GLY A 54 2.20 -11.07 -8.62
N LEU A 55 3.01 -10.13 -8.15
CA LEU A 55 4.14 -10.43 -7.28
C LEU A 55 3.68 -10.93 -5.90
N THR A 56 4.42 -11.87 -5.33
CA THR A 56 4.15 -12.38 -3.99
C THR A 56 4.39 -11.30 -2.95
N VAL A 57 3.41 -11.12 -2.05
CA VAL A 57 3.53 -10.24 -0.89
C VAL A 57 3.85 -11.10 0.33
N ASP A 58 4.95 -10.82 1.00
CA ASP A 58 5.45 -11.62 2.12
C ASP A 58 4.79 -11.19 3.45
N CYS A 59 3.47 -11.29 3.49
CA CYS A 59 2.67 -11.07 4.70
C CYS A 59 1.34 -11.79 4.59
N SER A 60 0.66 -11.99 5.72
CA SER A 60 -0.70 -12.52 5.71
C SER A 60 -1.67 -11.50 5.11
N ASP A 61 -2.81 -11.96 4.58
CA ASP A 61 -3.85 -11.06 4.07
C ASP A 61 -4.30 -10.06 5.14
N ALA A 62 -4.37 -10.51 6.40
CA ALA A 62 -4.74 -9.65 7.51
C ALA A 62 -3.76 -8.48 7.74
N ASP A 63 -2.48 -8.68 7.45
CA ASP A 63 -1.43 -7.68 7.63
C ASP A 63 -1.20 -6.84 6.37
N ASN A 64 -1.87 -7.14 5.27
CA ASN A 64 -1.77 -6.36 4.05
C ASN A 64 -2.34 -4.96 4.28
N LEU A 65 -1.67 -3.94 3.73
CA LEU A 65 -2.07 -2.54 3.89
C LEU A 65 -3.47 -2.25 3.35
N CYS A 66 -3.88 -2.93 2.27
CA CYS A 66 -5.23 -2.79 1.73
C CYS A 66 -6.28 -3.22 2.75
N MET A 67 -6.06 -4.33 3.43
CA MET A 67 -6.98 -4.83 4.45
C MET A 67 -6.96 -3.98 5.71
N LYS A 68 -5.81 -3.46 6.11
CA LYS A 68 -5.72 -2.51 7.21
C LYS A 68 -6.53 -1.24 6.91
N ALA A 69 -6.44 -0.73 5.69
CA ALA A 69 -7.22 0.43 5.26
C ALA A 69 -8.73 0.15 5.28
N VAL A 70 -9.15 -1.01 4.79
CA VAL A 70 -10.57 -1.42 4.81
C VAL A 70 -11.09 -1.46 6.23
N ARG A 71 -10.38 -2.10 7.15
CA ARG A 71 -10.79 -2.20 8.55
C ARG A 71 -10.86 -0.85 9.23
N LEU A 72 -9.90 0.02 8.94
CA LEU A 72 -9.90 1.37 9.48
C LEU A 72 -11.13 2.16 9.01
N MET A 73 -11.47 2.07 7.73
CA MET A 73 -12.66 2.71 7.19
C MET A 73 -13.95 2.15 7.79
N GLN A 74 -14.03 0.84 8.00
CA GLN A 74 -15.18 0.20 8.64
C GLN A 74 -15.32 0.65 10.10
N ALA A 75 -14.22 0.70 10.84
CA ALA A 75 -14.22 1.08 12.26
C ALA A 75 -14.51 2.57 12.48
N CYS A 76 -13.97 3.45 11.65
CA CYS A 76 -14.04 4.91 11.84
C CYS A 76 -15.25 5.54 11.14
N TYR A 77 -15.69 5.00 10.01
CA TYR A 77 -16.74 5.60 9.17
C TYR A 77 -17.93 4.69 8.90
N GLY A 78 -17.94 3.49 9.47
CA GLY A 78 -19.03 2.54 9.27
C GLY A 78 -19.15 2.05 7.83
N ALA A 79 -18.05 1.99 7.08
CA ALA A 79 -18.06 1.49 5.71
C ALA A 79 -18.58 0.06 5.67
N GLY A 80 -19.31 -0.29 4.61
CA GLY A 80 -19.85 -1.63 4.41
C GLY A 80 -18.79 -2.64 3.96
N ASP A 81 -19.24 -3.86 3.74
CA ASP A 81 -18.37 -4.93 3.26
C ASP A 81 -17.96 -4.69 1.80
N VAL A 82 -16.72 -5.02 1.50
CA VAL A 82 -16.12 -4.84 0.18
C VAL A 82 -15.26 -6.04 -0.20
N SER A 83 -15.17 -6.31 -1.50
CA SER A 83 -14.15 -7.20 -2.04
C SER A 83 -13.00 -6.35 -2.57
N VAL A 84 -11.79 -6.73 -2.21
CA VAL A 84 -10.56 -6.06 -2.63
C VAL A 84 -9.72 -7.01 -3.46
N ALA A 85 -9.33 -6.58 -4.65
CA ALA A 85 -8.38 -7.31 -5.49
C ALA A 85 -7.15 -6.42 -5.70
N LEU A 86 -5.99 -6.96 -5.38
CA LEU A 86 -4.70 -6.30 -5.56
C LEU A 86 -3.92 -7.03 -6.65
N ASP A 87 -3.57 -6.32 -7.72
CA ASP A 87 -2.58 -6.80 -8.70
C ASP A 87 -1.24 -6.15 -8.35
N LYS A 88 -0.38 -6.92 -7.73
CA LYS A 88 0.91 -6.43 -7.23
C LYS A 88 1.95 -6.43 -8.33
N ARG A 89 2.44 -5.27 -8.71
CA ARG A 89 3.46 -5.07 -9.74
C ARG A 89 4.72 -4.41 -9.20
N ILE A 90 4.61 -3.62 -8.13
CA ILE A 90 5.74 -2.97 -7.48
C ILE A 90 6.33 -3.95 -6.47
N PRO A 91 7.65 -4.27 -6.55
CA PRO A 91 8.28 -5.16 -5.57
C PRO A 91 8.14 -4.66 -4.14
N PHE A 92 7.85 -5.56 -3.22
CA PHE A 92 7.75 -5.26 -1.81
C PHE A 92 9.16 -4.97 -1.22
N GLY A 93 9.25 -3.92 -0.42
CA GLY A 93 10.49 -3.59 0.27
C GLY A 93 11.62 -3.08 -0.63
N ALA A 94 11.33 -2.70 -1.87
CA ALA A 94 12.33 -2.26 -2.83
C ALA A 94 12.65 -0.75 -2.76
N GLY A 95 12.06 -0.02 -1.80
CA GLY A 95 12.22 1.43 -1.70
C GLY A 95 11.41 2.22 -2.71
N LEU A 96 10.49 1.57 -3.44
CA LEU A 96 9.66 2.18 -4.49
C LEU A 96 8.29 2.64 -3.99
N GLY A 97 8.01 2.51 -2.70
CA GLY A 97 6.73 2.91 -2.11
C GLY A 97 5.59 1.92 -2.36
N GLY A 98 5.90 0.69 -2.70
CA GLY A 98 4.91 -0.36 -2.98
C GLY A 98 4.42 -1.14 -1.76
N GLY A 99 4.72 -0.67 -0.59
CA GLY A 99 4.29 -1.30 0.66
C GLY A 99 5.12 -2.43 1.10
#